data_db86354af81ffc2c8ca3b1022cc149de
#
_entry.id   db86354af81ffc2c8ca3b1022cc149de
#
_cell.length_a   1.000
_cell.length_b   1.000
_cell.length_c   1.000
_cell.angle_alpha   90.00
_cell.angle_beta   90.00
_cell.angle_gamma   90.00
#
_symmetry.space_group_name_H-M   'P 1'
#
loop_
_entity.id
_entity.type
_entity.pdbx_description
1 polymer ?
#
loop_
_entity_poly.entity_id
_entity_poly.type
_entity_poly.pdbx_seq_one_letter_code
_entity_poly.pdbx_strand_id
1 'polypeptide(L)'
;MKREQIAKNIVGDLKELAALTSDIDGAHRIAWTPTFKKATEWFAQKMQAAGAEVWTDAAGNSWAKFAGASEECIVIGSHLDSVPDGGWLDGALGVVAGMGIGAYGLADKKPAKTLYVVGWADEEGVAFGKSCLGSSAVSGIVTSNDVLPLIHQENGRSFSDVWQEYGLDANRIGEAHTAFAKLPVKAYLELHIEQAPLLALAKKSVACVYGVCGCNRQYITFRGQQGHCGSPVALRQDAFIAAAQTTLDLREIALKYDSYCTVGNIEVKPDLTTISPGYCRISLDQRSIKPETMQTIVAEAKAAAQKHAQEGRLTVEFEPIWHAEPILFDEQLVEDCNAAVEEETGARHSMYSAPLHDAVPLNAVVPSVMMFAQSDPGISHCKEENTPQPQLEEAIRAFIRLAEKELRTSFAE
;
A
#
# COMPACT_ATOMS: atom_id res chain seq x y z
N MET A 1 -26.86 14.29 7.77
CA MET A 1 -26.00 15.38 7.24
C MET A 1 -25.91 15.22 5.72
N LYS A 2 -25.64 16.31 4.96
CA LYS A 2 -25.38 16.25 3.50
C LYS A 2 -24.01 15.68 3.19
N ARG A 3 -23.87 14.92 2.08
CA ARG A 3 -22.56 14.33 1.67
C ARG A 3 -21.45 15.38 1.57
N GLU A 4 -21.76 16.55 0.99
CA GLU A 4 -20.81 17.66 0.91
C GLU A 4 -20.26 18.08 2.28
N GLN A 5 -21.14 18.20 3.30
CA GLN A 5 -20.71 18.57 4.64
C GLN A 5 -19.94 17.44 5.34
N ILE A 6 -20.29 16.17 5.08
CA ILE A 6 -19.53 15.01 5.57
C ILE A 6 -18.11 15.05 5.00
N ALA A 7 -17.97 15.26 3.68
CA ALA A 7 -16.65 15.35 3.03
C ALA A 7 -15.81 16.50 3.60
N LYS A 8 -16.38 17.68 3.80
CA LYS A 8 -15.67 18.80 4.43
C LYS A 8 -15.22 18.50 5.85
N ASN A 9 -16.04 17.81 6.64
CA ASN A 9 -15.68 17.41 8.01
C ASN A 9 -14.54 16.39 7.99
N ILE A 10 -14.56 15.39 7.06
CA ILE A 10 -13.50 14.44 6.87
C ILE A 10 -12.17 15.14 6.53
N VAL A 11 -12.18 16.12 5.63
CA VAL A 11 -10.98 16.93 5.33
C VAL A 11 -10.51 17.71 6.56
N GLY A 12 -11.43 18.19 7.39
CA GLY A 12 -11.11 18.83 8.67
C GLY A 12 -10.38 17.88 9.63
N ASP A 13 -10.88 16.65 9.77
CA ASP A 13 -10.29 15.62 10.63
C ASP A 13 -8.92 15.16 10.10
N LEU A 14 -8.74 15.05 8.79
CA LEU A 14 -7.43 14.77 8.17
C LEU A 14 -6.41 15.87 8.52
N LYS A 15 -6.80 17.13 8.44
CA LYS A 15 -5.94 18.27 8.82
C LYS A 15 -5.63 18.28 10.31
N GLU A 16 -6.59 17.88 11.16
CA GLU A 16 -6.39 17.75 12.61
C GLU A 16 -5.36 16.64 12.91
N LEU A 17 -5.49 15.47 12.26
CA LEU A 17 -4.53 14.37 12.40
C LEU A 17 -3.14 14.82 11.93
N ALA A 18 -3.04 15.49 10.78
CA ALA A 18 -1.78 16.03 10.28
C ALA A 18 -1.14 17.01 11.28
N ALA A 19 -1.92 17.96 11.83
CA ALA A 19 -1.41 18.91 12.82
C ALA A 19 -0.93 18.23 14.12
N LEU A 20 -1.49 17.07 14.47
CA LEU A 20 -1.10 16.29 15.64
C LEU A 20 0.18 15.49 15.44
N THR A 21 0.48 15.07 14.20
CA THR A 21 1.43 13.99 13.90
C THR A 21 2.48 14.33 12.84
N SER A 22 2.47 15.56 12.33
CA SER A 22 3.42 16.03 11.31
C SER A 22 4.10 17.33 11.76
N ASP A 23 5.22 17.62 11.15
CA ASP A 23 5.94 18.89 11.29
C ASP A 23 6.38 19.46 9.93
N ILE A 24 7.40 20.31 9.90
CA ILE A 24 7.93 20.92 8.67
C ILE A 24 8.54 19.90 7.69
N ASP A 25 8.95 18.74 8.19
CA ASP A 25 9.58 17.68 7.42
C ASP A 25 8.57 16.62 6.95
N GLY A 26 7.33 16.62 7.42
CA GLY A 26 6.28 15.72 6.97
C GLY A 26 5.60 14.95 8.10
N ALA A 27 4.92 13.87 7.75
CA ALA A 27 4.26 12.98 8.71
C ALA A 27 5.26 12.01 9.35
N HIS A 28 5.14 11.80 10.66
CA HIS A 28 6.04 10.96 11.46
C HIS A 28 5.30 9.86 12.23
N ARG A 29 4.26 9.29 11.61
CA ARG A 29 3.43 8.23 12.21
C ARG A 29 4.02 6.84 12.02
N ILE A 30 5.37 6.71 12.02
CA ILE A 30 6.00 5.39 11.88
C ILE A 30 5.42 4.45 12.93
N ALA A 31 4.99 3.27 12.52
CA ALA A 31 4.39 2.27 13.38
C ALA A 31 5.23 1.99 14.63
N TRP A 32 4.57 1.76 15.76
CA TRP A 32 5.19 1.47 17.06
C TRP A 32 6.06 2.60 17.61
N THR A 33 5.79 3.86 17.21
CA THR A 33 6.39 5.06 17.80
C THR A 33 5.40 5.82 18.68
N PRO A 34 5.87 6.74 19.54
CA PRO A 34 4.96 7.60 20.31
C PRO A 34 4.02 8.45 19.44
N THR A 35 4.44 8.82 18.22
CA THR A 35 3.59 9.59 17.28
C THR A 35 2.49 8.71 16.70
N PHE A 36 2.79 7.46 16.34
CA PHE A 36 1.78 6.48 15.93
C PHE A 36 0.76 6.24 17.07
N LYS A 37 1.22 6.10 18.30
CA LYS A 37 0.34 5.97 19.47
C LYS A 37 -0.61 7.17 19.61
N LYS A 38 -0.13 8.41 19.38
CA LYS A 38 -1.02 9.58 19.38
C LYS A 38 -2.09 9.49 18.30
N ALA A 39 -1.76 9.01 17.10
CA ALA A 39 -2.72 8.83 16.01
C ALA A 39 -3.79 7.79 16.37
N THR A 40 -3.42 6.64 16.94
CA THR A 40 -4.36 5.59 17.36
C THR A 40 -5.22 6.02 18.57
N GLU A 41 -4.67 6.77 19.52
CA GLU A 41 -5.42 7.38 20.62
C GLU A 41 -6.40 8.44 20.12
N TRP A 42 -6.02 9.27 19.15
CA TRP A 42 -6.90 10.23 18.50
C TRP A 42 -8.07 9.54 17.79
N PHE A 43 -7.79 8.48 17.02
CA PHE A 43 -8.82 7.63 16.40
C PHE A 43 -9.81 7.12 17.46
N ALA A 44 -9.31 6.50 18.52
CA ALA A 44 -10.14 5.94 19.58
C ALA A 44 -11.04 7.00 20.26
N GLN A 45 -10.48 8.16 20.59
CA GLN A 45 -11.22 9.26 21.23
C GLN A 45 -12.32 9.80 20.31
N LYS A 46 -12.03 10.03 19.03
CA LYS A 46 -13.02 10.51 18.05
C LYS A 46 -14.15 9.50 17.86
N MET A 47 -13.83 8.22 17.76
CA MET A 47 -14.83 7.17 17.54
C MET A 47 -15.69 6.92 18.78
N GLN A 48 -15.11 6.95 19.97
CA GLN A 48 -15.86 6.90 21.23
C GLN A 48 -16.80 8.08 21.39
N ALA A 49 -16.33 9.30 21.08
CA ALA A 49 -17.16 10.50 21.10
C ALA A 49 -18.33 10.44 20.10
N ALA A 50 -18.16 9.73 19.00
CA ALA A 50 -19.21 9.46 18.01
C ALA A 50 -20.16 8.31 18.42
N GLY A 51 -19.94 7.68 19.57
CA GLY A 51 -20.78 6.57 20.08
C GLY A 51 -20.44 5.19 19.55
N ALA A 52 -19.28 4.99 18.93
CA ALA A 52 -18.82 3.68 18.49
C ALA A 52 -18.27 2.87 19.67
N GLU A 53 -18.39 1.54 19.56
CA GLU A 53 -17.59 0.59 20.34
C GLU A 53 -16.17 0.55 19.77
N VAL A 54 -15.14 0.75 20.60
CA VAL A 54 -13.73 0.89 20.17
C VAL A 54 -12.84 -0.09 20.90
N TRP A 55 -11.93 -0.76 20.18
CA TRP A 55 -10.91 -1.65 20.74
C TRP A 55 -9.68 -1.74 19.84
N THR A 56 -8.62 -2.32 20.39
CA THR A 56 -7.44 -2.77 19.63
C THR A 56 -7.44 -4.29 19.60
N ASP A 57 -7.18 -4.90 18.43
CA ASP A 57 -7.11 -6.36 18.32
C ASP A 57 -5.71 -6.91 18.65
N ALA A 58 -5.56 -8.24 18.58
CA ALA A 58 -4.29 -8.91 18.91
C ALA A 58 -3.17 -8.64 17.88
N ALA A 59 -3.47 -8.04 16.72
CA ALA A 59 -2.49 -7.60 15.74
C ALA A 59 -2.17 -6.10 15.83
N GLY A 60 -2.75 -5.40 16.82
CA GLY A 60 -2.52 -3.97 17.04
C GLY A 60 -3.39 -3.06 16.18
N ASN A 61 -4.32 -3.62 15.40
CA ASN A 61 -5.24 -2.83 14.59
C ASN A 61 -6.24 -2.07 15.46
N SER A 62 -6.54 -0.84 15.09
CA SER A 62 -7.52 0.01 15.77
C SER A 62 -8.89 -0.16 15.15
N TRP A 63 -9.89 -0.53 15.93
CA TRP A 63 -11.25 -0.83 15.47
C TRP A 63 -12.29 0.10 16.09
N ALA A 64 -13.32 0.45 15.29
CA ALA A 64 -14.52 1.11 15.78
C ALA A 64 -15.76 0.47 15.12
N LYS A 65 -16.81 0.18 15.90
CA LYS A 65 -18.05 -0.45 15.45
C LYS A 65 -19.24 0.49 15.63
N PHE A 66 -19.98 0.71 14.54
CA PHE A 66 -21.28 1.35 14.52
C PHE A 66 -22.35 0.30 14.21
N ALA A 67 -23.14 -0.05 15.21
CA ALA A 67 -24.12 -1.15 15.08
C ALA A 67 -25.23 -0.83 14.07
N GLY A 68 -25.43 -1.72 13.11
CA GLY A 68 -26.51 -1.71 12.14
C GLY A 68 -27.77 -2.47 12.62
N ALA A 69 -28.73 -2.62 11.71
CA ALA A 69 -29.93 -3.41 11.96
C ALA A 69 -29.66 -4.92 11.91
N SER A 70 -28.59 -5.34 11.24
CA SER A 70 -28.14 -6.74 11.16
C SER A 70 -26.67 -6.87 11.58
N GLU A 71 -26.27 -8.10 11.88
CA GLU A 71 -24.89 -8.47 12.15
C GLU A 71 -24.02 -8.48 10.87
N GLU A 72 -24.63 -8.62 9.68
CA GLU A 72 -23.88 -8.45 8.42
C GLU A 72 -23.17 -7.10 8.45
N CYS A 73 -21.92 -7.08 8.02
CA CYS A 73 -21.12 -5.88 8.18
C CYS A 73 -20.28 -5.53 6.95
N ILE A 74 -19.96 -4.25 6.87
CA ILE A 74 -19.00 -3.65 5.94
C ILE A 74 -17.83 -3.17 6.76
N VAL A 75 -16.62 -3.44 6.30
CA VAL A 75 -15.37 -2.92 6.88
C VAL A 75 -14.84 -1.82 5.98
N ILE A 76 -14.56 -0.65 6.56
CA ILE A 76 -13.95 0.50 5.86
C ILE A 76 -12.67 0.89 6.61
N GLY A 77 -11.58 1.04 5.90
CA GLY A 77 -10.34 1.51 6.51
C GLY A 77 -9.17 1.55 5.57
N SER A 78 -8.02 1.75 6.13
CA SER A 78 -6.67 1.72 5.58
C SER A 78 -5.71 1.77 6.77
N HIS A 79 -4.52 2.37 6.66
CA HIS A 79 -3.55 2.47 7.75
C HIS A 79 -3.42 3.90 8.32
N LEU A 80 -2.89 4.00 9.54
CA LEU A 80 -2.57 5.27 10.19
C LEU A 80 -1.07 5.54 10.30
N ASP A 81 -0.24 4.51 10.13
CA ASP A 81 1.21 4.69 10.07
C ASP A 81 1.63 5.40 8.79
N SER A 82 2.86 5.85 8.74
CA SER A 82 3.48 6.51 7.59
C SER A 82 4.94 6.13 7.49
N VAL A 83 5.54 6.31 6.31
CA VAL A 83 7.00 6.35 6.17
C VAL A 83 7.57 7.57 6.91
N PRO A 84 8.89 7.62 7.19
CA PRO A 84 9.55 8.83 7.66
C PRO A 84 9.35 9.99 6.67
N ASP A 85 9.07 11.18 7.18
CA ASP A 85 8.86 12.39 6.38
C ASP A 85 7.78 12.22 5.29
N GLY A 86 6.79 11.36 5.56
CA GLY A 86 5.72 10.99 4.65
C GLY A 86 4.68 12.08 4.44
N GLY A 87 3.72 11.77 3.56
CA GLY A 87 2.58 12.63 3.31
C GLY A 87 1.51 12.60 4.43
N TRP A 88 0.57 13.52 4.33
CA TRP A 88 -0.50 13.63 5.33
C TRP A 88 -1.74 12.80 4.99
N LEU A 89 -1.85 12.33 3.75
CA LEU A 89 -3.02 11.61 3.22
C LEU A 89 -2.80 10.09 3.13
N ASP A 90 -1.55 9.67 2.94
CA ASP A 90 -1.20 8.27 2.73
C ASP A 90 -1.73 7.40 3.89
N GLY A 91 -2.56 6.40 3.55
CA GLY A 91 -3.32 5.58 4.48
C GLY A 91 -4.38 6.32 5.29
N ALA A 92 -4.01 7.46 5.89
CA ALA A 92 -4.88 8.27 6.73
C ALA A 92 -6.22 8.61 6.06
N LEU A 93 -6.23 8.83 4.73
CA LEU A 93 -7.43 9.16 3.97
C LEU A 93 -8.52 8.09 4.12
N GLY A 94 -8.19 6.82 3.96
CA GLY A 94 -9.16 5.72 4.04
C GLY A 94 -9.71 5.53 5.44
N VAL A 95 -8.84 5.61 6.45
CA VAL A 95 -9.26 5.51 7.87
C VAL A 95 -10.21 6.66 8.24
N VAL A 96 -9.80 7.90 7.94
CA VAL A 96 -10.59 9.10 8.33
C VAL A 96 -11.87 9.21 7.51
N ALA A 97 -11.90 8.72 6.26
CA ALA A 97 -13.13 8.60 5.49
C ALA A 97 -14.12 7.64 6.17
N GLY A 98 -13.66 6.45 6.60
CA GLY A 98 -14.46 5.51 7.39
C GLY A 98 -14.98 6.11 8.69
N MET A 99 -14.11 6.80 9.43
CA MET A 99 -14.47 7.53 10.67
C MET A 99 -15.57 8.54 10.40
N GLY A 100 -15.45 9.37 9.38
CA GLY A 100 -16.43 10.40 9.06
C GLY A 100 -17.76 9.86 8.56
N ILE A 101 -17.76 8.73 7.82
CA ILE A 101 -18.98 8.02 7.44
C ILE A 101 -19.71 7.56 8.72
N GLY A 102 -19.01 6.96 9.68
CA GLY A 102 -19.58 6.56 10.96
C GLY A 102 -20.06 7.75 11.79
N ALA A 103 -19.15 8.68 12.07
CA ALA A 103 -19.42 9.78 12.99
C ALA A 103 -20.45 10.81 12.47
N TYR A 104 -20.38 11.18 11.20
CA TYR A 104 -21.20 12.24 10.62
C TYR A 104 -22.34 11.70 9.75
N GLY A 105 -22.08 10.60 9.03
CA GLY A 105 -23.08 9.98 8.16
C GLY A 105 -24.14 9.23 8.96
N LEU A 106 -23.74 8.46 9.96
CA LEU A 106 -24.61 7.61 10.77
C LEU A 106 -25.06 8.24 12.11
N ALA A 107 -24.70 9.50 12.41
CA ALA A 107 -24.98 10.15 13.69
C ALA A 107 -26.42 9.97 14.22
N ASP A 108 -27.42 10.07 13.33
CA ASP A 108 -28.85 9.92 13.66
C ASP A 108 -29.48 8.77 12.86
N LYS A 109 -28.70 7.81 12.39
CA LYS A 109 -29.18 6.73 11.49
C LYS A 109 -28.66 5.38 11.93
N LYS A 110 -29.48 4.38 11.73
CA LYS A 110 -29.11 2.98 11.88
C LYS A 110 -29.07 2.34 10.49
N PRO A 111 -27.87 2.05 9.93
CA PRO A 111 -27.76 1.42 8.62
C PRO A 111 -28.32 -0.01 8.66
N ALA A 112 -28.62 -0.61 7.49
CA ALA A 112 -29.08 -1.98 7.44
C ALA A 112 -27.99 -2.98 7.86
N LYS A 113 -26.74 -2.69 7.51
CA LYS A 113 -25.57 -3.49 7.93
C LYS A 113 -24.72 -2.74 8.94
N THR A 114 -24.02 -3.45 9.81
CA THR A 114 -23.07 -2.88 10.77
C THR A 114 -21.86 -2.32 10.04
N LEU A 115 -21.38 -1.14 10.43
CA LEU A 115 -20.12 -0.56 9.96
C LEU A 115 -19.00 -0.85 10.97
N TYR A 116 -17.93 -1.42 10.48
CA TYR A 116 -16.63 -1.46 11.16
C TYR A 116 -15.67 -0.49 10.46
N VAL A 117 -15.02 0.36 11.23
CA VAL A 117 -13.93 1.24 10.77
C VAL A 117 -12.63 0.68 11.35
N VAL A 118 -11.60 0.56 10.53
CA VAL A 118 -10.31 0.01 10.94
C VAL A 118 -9.16 0.90 10.52
N GLY A 119 -8.20 1.08 11.42
CA GLY A 119 -6.84 1.53 11.13
C GLY A 119 -5.91 0.34 11.25
N TRP A 120 -5.44 -0.19 10.13
CA TRP A 120 -4.48 -1.30 10.09
C TRP A 120 -3.15 -0.87 10.68
N ALA A 121 -2.48 -1.77 11.36
CA ALA A 121 -1.21 -1.51 12.00
C ALA A 121 -0.05 -1.89 11.08
N ASP A 122 0.93 -0.99 10.92
CA ASP A 122 2.22 -1.22 10.24
C ASP A 122 2.04 -1.71 8.79
N GLU A 123 1.27 -0.95 7.98
CA GLU A 123 1.12 -1.22 6.57
C GLU A 123 2.43 -0.99 5.82
N GLU A 124 3.12 0.12 6.12
CA GLU A 124 4.35 0.54 5.50
C GLU A 124 5.55 -0.40 5.77
N GLY A 125 5.50 -1.11 6.90
CA GLY A 125 6.53 -2.06 7.28
C GLY A 125 7.88 -1.42 7.63
N VAL A 126 7.92 -0.13 7.93
CA VAL A 126 9.17 0.61 8.20
C VAL A 126 9.90 0.06 9.41
N ALA A 127 9.17 -0.31 10.46
CA ALA A 127 9.77 -0.77 11.71
C ALA A 127 10.45 -2.14 11.58
N PHE A 128 9.83 -3.08 10.89
CA PHE A 128 10.28 -4.49 10.87
C PHE A 128 10.52 -5.06 9.47
N GLY A 129 10.33 -4.27 8.41
CA GLY A 129 10.53 -4.71 7.02
C GLY A 129 9.40 -5.60 6.48
N LYS A 130 8.23 -5.58 7.12
CA LYS A 130 7.08 -6.40 6.73
C LYS A 130 5.85 -5.53 6.54
N SER A 131 5.56 -5.20 5.28
CA SER A 131 4.38 -4.40 4.91
C SER A 131 3.06 -5.14 5.13
N CYS A 132 1.97 -4.38 5.26
CA CYS A 132 0.61 -4.87 5.48
C CYS A 132 0.52 -5.83 6.68
N LEU A 133 1.24 -5.55 7.79
CA LEU A 133 1.35 -6.47 8.92
C LEU A 133 -0.01 -6.76 9.55
N GLY A 134 -0.76 -5.73 9.91
CA GLY A 134 -2.04 -5.85 10.60
C GLY A 134 -3.13 -6.52 9.77
N SER A 135 -3.28 -6.11 8.51
CA SER A 135 -4.24 -6.71 7.56
C SER A 135 -3.87 -8.14 7.18
N SER A 136 -2.56 -8.45 7.05
CA SER A 136 -2.07 -9.81 6.82
C SER A 136 -2.28 -10.73 8.03
N ALA A 137 -2.17 -10.21 9.24
CA ALA A 137 -2.50 -10.98 10.45
C ALA A 137 -3.99 -11.31 10.52
N VAL A 138 -4.85 -10.34 10.21
CA VAL A 138 -6.32 -10.53 10.18
C VAL A 138 -6.74 -11.50 9.09
N SER A 139 -6.11 -11.48 7.92
CA SER A 139 -6.37 -12.45 6.84
C SER A 139 -5.76 -13.84 7.09
N GLY A 140 -4.93 -14.02 8.13
CA GLY A 140 -4.28 -15.29 8.46
C GLY A 140 -3.03 -15.59 7.64
N ILE A 141 -2.55 -14.64 6.83
CA ILE A 141 -1.31 -14.75 6.04
C ILE A 141 -0.09 -14.64 6.96
N VAL A 142 -0.17 -13.77 8.00
CA VAL A 142 0.89 -13.57 8.98
C VAL A 142 0.53 -14.25 10.29
N THR A 143 1.49 -15.02 10.83
CA THR A 143 1.37 -15.76 12.07
C THR A 143 2.46 -15.37 13.07
N SER A 144 2.42 -15.89 14.29
CA SER A 144 3.48 -15.69 15.28
C SER A 144 4.86 -16.16 14.79
N ASN A 145 4.92 -17.23 13.99
CA ASN A 145 6.17 -17.73 13.43
C ASN A 145 6.83 -16.73 12.47
N ASP A 146 6.03 -15.90 11.80
CA ASP A 146 6.51 -14.89 10.87
C ASP A 146 7.03 -13.63 11.55
N VAL A 147 6.48 -13.30 12.73
CA VAL A 147 6.81 -12.04 13.40
C VAL A 147 7.83 -12.19 14.54
N LEU A 148 7.85 -13.34 15.22
CA LEU A 148 8.79 -13.59 16.32
C LEU A 148 10.27 -13.43 15.96
N PRO A 149 10.74 -13.81 14.73
CA PRO A 149 12.12 -13.60 14.34
C PRO A 149 12.47 -12.16 13.94
N LEU A 150 11.46 -11.26 13.81
CA LEU A 150 11.69 -9.92 13.30
C LEU A 150 12.43 -9.05 14.30
N ILE A 151 13.31 -8.23 13.75
CA ILE A 151 14.13 -7.27 14.49
C ILE A 151 13.85 -5.88 13.94
N HIS A 152 13.63 -4.93 14.83
CA HIS A 152 13.42 -3.52 14.47
C HIS A 152 14.64 -2.99 13.72
N GLN A 153 14.41 -2.47 12.52
CA GLN A 153 15.47 -2.12 11.56
C GLN A 153 16.41 -1.02 12.07
N GLU A 154 15.90 -0.10 12.87
CA GLU A 154 16.64 1.06 13.32
C GLU A 154 17.39 0.82 14.65
N ASN A 155 16.74 0.14 15.60
CA ASN A 155 17.29 0.03 16.98
C ASN A 155 17.66 -1.40 17.39
N GLY A 156 17.45 -2.41 16.55
CA GLY A 156 17.84 -3.80 16.79
C GLY A 156 17.03 -4.54 17.86
N ARG A 157 15.91 -3.98 18.34
CA ARG A 157 15.04 -4.61 19.33
C ARG A 157 14.20 -5.73 18.71
N SER A 158 13.86 -6.74 19.48
CA SER A 158 12.96 -7.80 19.02
C SER A 158 11.53 -7.28 18.83
N PHE A 159 10.80 -7.90 17.90
CA PHE A 159 9.39 -7.63 17.68
C PHE A 159 8.57 -7.75 18.99
N SER A 160 8.82 -8.81 19.74
CA SER A 160 8.12 -9.06 21.01
C SER A 160 8.34 -7.96 22.04
N ASP A 161 9.59 -7.45 22.18
CA ASP A 161 9.89 -6.38 23.15
C ASP A 161 9.20 -5.07 22.80
N VAL A 162 9.18 -4.72 21.50
CA VAL A 162 8.49 -3.51 21.03
C VAL A 162 6.99 -3.64 21.24
N TRP A 163 6.38 -4.78 20.87
CA TRP A 163 4.95 -5.00 20.99
C TRP A 163 4.46 -5.01 22.45
N GLN A 164 5.27 -5.55 23.37
CA GLN A 164 4.94 -5.55 24.79
C GLN A 164 4.74 -4.13 25.36
N GLU A 165 5.44 -3.11 24.84
CA GLU A 165 5.28 -1.71 25.24
C GLU A 165 3.91 -1.14 24.84
N TYR A 166 3.27 -1.76 23.82
CA TYR A 166 1.92 -1.41 23.36
C TYR A 166 0.84 -2.33 23.95
N GLY A 167 1.22 -3.19 24.92
CA GLY A 167 0.30 -4.11 25.58
C GLY A 167 -0.09 -5.30 24.71
N LEU A 168 0.68 -5.60 23.67
CA LEU A 168 0.45 -6.69 22.72
C LEU A 168 1.37 -7.88 23.00
N ASP A 169 0.92 -9.07 22.64
CA ASP A 169 1.71 -10.32 22.73
C ASP A 169 1.85 -10.92 21.32
N ALA A 170 3.08 -10.95 20.81
CA ALA A 170 3.41 -11.48 19.50
C ALA A 170 2.98 -12.97 19.30
N ASN A 171 2.91 -13.75 20.37
CA ASN A 171 2.43 -15.14 20.31
C ASN A 171 0.92 -15.22 20.04
N ARG A 172 0.18 -14.17 20.31
CA ARG A 172 -1.29 -14.10 20.19
C ARG A 172 -1.76 -13.41 18.92
N ILE A 173 -0.87 -12.97 18.03
CA ILE A 173 -1.23 -12.24 16.80
C ILE A 173 -2.30 -12.97 15.98
N GLY A 174 -2.29 -14.29 15.91
CA GLY A 174 -3.28 -15.13 15.19
C GLY A 174 -4.71 -15.07 15.78
N GLU A 175 -4.88 -14.52 16.98
CA GLU A 175 -6.23 -14.31 17.55
C GLU A 175 -7.00 -13.22 16.75
N ALA A 176 -6.29 -12.29 16.10
CA ALA A 176 -6.89 -11.29 15.22
C ALA A 176 -7.63 -11.97 14.06
N HIS A 177 -7.01 -12.95 13.39
CA HIS A 177 -7.66 -13.77 12.37
C HIS A 177 -8.86 -14.54 12.92
N THR A 178 -8.68 -15.20 14.08
CA THR A 178 -9.75 -15.99 14.70
C THR A 178 -10.96 -15.14 15.07
N ALA A 179 -10.76 -13.89 15.46
CA ALA A 179 -11.84 -12.95 15.78
C ALA A 179 -12.53 -12.45 14.49
N PHE A 180 -11.75 -12.04 13.48
CA PHE A 180 -12.25 -11.52 12.23
C PHE A 180 -13.05 -12.57 11.43
N ALA A 181 -12.60 -13.81 11.39
CA ALA A 181 -13.27 -14.91 10.68
C ALA A 181 -14.70 -15.21 11.21
N LYS A 182 -15.05 -14.72 12.42
CA LYS A 182 -16.40 -14.86 12.98
C LYS A 182 -17.35 -13.74 12.53
N LEU A 183 -16.82 -12.66 11.95
CA LEU A 183 -17.63 -11.54 11.48
C LEU A 183 -18.25 -11.88 10.12
N PRO A 184 -19.54 -11.65 9.92
CA PRO A 184 -20.21 -11.86 8.63
C PRO A 184 -19.92 -10.68 7.68
N VAL A 185 -18.64 -10.46 7.38
CA VAL A 185 -18.18 -9.36 6.51
C VAL A 185 -18.64 -9.59 5.09
N LYS A 186 -19.30 -8.59 4.49
CA LYS A 186 -19.82 -8.62 3.12
C LYS A 186 -18.91 -7.88 2.15
N ALA A 187 -18.20 -6.86 2.61
CA ALA A 187 -17.24 -6.12 1.80
C ALA A 187 -16.18 -5.43 2.67
N TYR A 188 -14.98 -5.30 2.14
CA TYR A 188 -13.95 -4.36 2.58
C TYR A 188 -13.80 -3.25 1.54
N LEU A 189 -13.87 -2.00 1.99
CA LEU A 189 -13.77 -0.82 1.15
C LEU A 189 -12.59 0.04 1.61
N GLU A 190 -11.72 0.42 0.67
CA GLU A 190 -10.56 1.25 0.97
C GLU A 190 -10.50 2.48 0.04
N LEU A 191 -10.51 3.68 0.61
CA LEU A 191 -10.19 4.90 -0.11
C LEU A 191 -8.72 5.23 0.12
N HIS A 192 -7.97 5.44 -0.95
CA HIS A 192 -6.55 5.75 -0.87
C HIS A 192 -6.18 6.86 -1.86
N ILE A 193 -5.01 7.46 -1.72
CA ILE A 193 -4.43 8.30 -2.77
C ILE A 193 -3.81 7.42 -3.86
N GLU A 194 -3.73 7.93 -5.09
CA GLU A 194 -3.16 7.19 -6.23
C GLU A 194 -1.65 6.96 -6.09
N GLN A 195 -0.93 7.82 -5.39
CA GLN A 195 0.53 7.83 -5.23
C GLN A 195 1.30 7.99 -6.55
N ALA A 196 0.61 8.40 -7.61
CA ALA A 196 1.13 8.58 -8.96
C ALA A 196 0.41 9.75 -9.67
N PRO A 197 0.88 10.26 -10.81
CA PRO A 197 0.28 11.41 -11.47
C PRO A 197 -0.82 11.07 -12.49
N LEU A 198 -1.26 9.82 -12.63
CA LEU A 198 -2.09 9.39 -13.76
C LEU A 198 -3.47 10.05 -13.77
N LEU A 199 -4.11 10.15 -12.58
CA LEU A 199 -5.40 10.84 -12.44
C LEU A 199 -5.27 12.34 -12.75
N ALA A 200 -4.22 12.99 -12.25
CA ALA A 200 -3.96 14.39 -12.54
C ALA A 200 -3.73 14.63 -14.04
N LEU A 201 -2.93 13.78 -14.70
CA LEU A 201 -2.70 13.83 -16.15
C LEU A 201 -3.98 13.56 -16.95
N ALA A 202 -4.84 12.66 -16.48
CA ALA A 202 -6.15 12.37 -17.06
C ALA A 202 -7.21 13.43 -16.72
N LYS A 203 -6.91 14.42 -15.87
CA LYS A 203 -7.84 15.43 -15.35
C LYS A 203 -9.05 14.78 -14.66
N LYS A 204 -8.78 13.77 -13.86
CA LYS A 204 -9.75 13.02 -13.04
C LYS A 204 -9.38 13.17 -11.57
N SER A 205 -10.39 13.34 -10.73
CA SER A 205 -10.23 13.45 -9.27
C SER A 205 -10.25 12.10 -8.57
N VAL A 206 -10.89 11.10 -9.17
CA VAL A 206 -11.19 9.82 -8.54
C VAL A 206 -11.28 8.70 -9.57
N ALA A 207 -10.88 7.49 -9.18
CA ALA A 207 -11.04 6.28 -9.97
C ALA A 207 -11.41 5.08 -9.09
N CYS A 208 -12.16 4.15 -9.67
CA CYS A 208 -12.30 2.80 -9.15
C CYS A 208 -11.00 2.02 -9.39
N VAL A 209 -10.51 1.30 -8.39
CA VAL A 209 -9.37 0.40 -8.53
C VAL A 209 -9.90 -1.03 -8.64
N TYR A 210 -9.64 -1.67 -9.79
CA TYR A 210 -10.16 -3.01 -10.07
C TYR A 210 -9.20 -4.14 -9.71
N GLY A 211 -7.98 -3.83 -9.26
CA GLY A 211 -6.99 -4.81 -8.85
C GLY A 211 -5.64 -4.19 -8.54
N VAL A 212 -4.73 -5.01 -8.08
CA VAL A 212 -3.36 -4.62 -7.70
C VAL A 212 -2.35 -5.47 -8.48
N CYS A 213 -1.29 -4.83 -8.97
CA CYS A 213 -0.23 -5.50 -9.70
C CYS A 213 0.42 -6.61 -8.88
N GLY A 214 0.71 -7.72 -9.56
CA GLY A 214 1.69 -8.66 -9.07
C GLY A 214 3.09 -8.04 -9.06
N CYS A 215 3.98 -8.65 -8.30
CA CYS A 215 5.36 -8.21 -8.17
C CYS A 215 6.31 -9.39 -8.25
N ASN A 216 7.43 -9.21 -8.94
CA ASN A 216 8.55 -10.15 -8.93
C ASN A 216 9.83 -9.38 -8.62
N ARG A 217 10.44 -9.68 -7.47
CA ARG A 217 11.71 -9.09 -7.04
C ARG A 217 12.81 -10.11 -7.05
N GLN A 218 13.97 -9.72 -7.58
CA GLN A 218 15.14 -10.57 -7.62
C GLN A 218 16.42 -9.74 -7.63
N TYR A 219 17.53 -10.36 -7.26
CA TYR A 219 18.85 -9.88 -7.62
C TYR A 219 19.33 -10.57 -8.90
N ILE A 220 20.04 -9.80 -9.74
CA ILE A 220 20.78 -10.30 -10.90
C ILE A 220 22.24 -9.98 -10.65
N THR A 221 23.08 -11.02 -10.55
CA THR A 221 24.50 -10.88 -10.25
C THR A 221 25.33 -11.30 -11.46
N PHE A 222 26.13 -10.37 -11.96
CA PHE A 222 27.10 -10.62 -13.04
C PHE A 222 28.49 -10.82 -12.44
N ARG A 223 29.19 -11.88 -12.87
CA ARG A 223 30.55 -12.18 -12.46
C ARG A 223 31.45 -12.34 -13.67
N GLY A 224 32.49 -11.55 -13.71
CA GLY A 224 33.54 -11.56 -14.70
C GLY A 224 34.92 -11.53 -14.05
N GLN A 225 35.84 -10.81 -14.64
CA GLN A 225 37.20 -10.68 -14.14
C GLN A 225 37.56 -9.20 -14.03
N GLN A 226 37.93 -8.76 -12.83
CA GLN A 226 38.47 -7.43 -12.65
C GLN A 226 39.79 -7.26 -13.42
N GLY A 227 40.01 -6.06 -13.93
CA GLY A 227 41.21 -5.74 -14.69
C GLY A 227 41.59 -4.26 -14.57
N HIS A 228 42.82 -3.94 -14.96
CA HIS A 228 43.28 -2.56 -14.98
C HIS A 228 42.50 -1.73 -16.00
N CYS A 229 42.13 -0.49 -15.69
CA CYS A 229 41.38 0.40 -16.58
C CYS A 229 42.08 0.68 -17.94
N GLY A 230 43.38 0.48 -18.04
CA GLY A 230 44.16 0.55 -19.27
C GLY A 230 44.18 -0.72 -20.12
N SER A 231 43.52 -1.81 -19.68
CA SER A 231 43.41 -3.02 -20.51
C SER A 231 42.54 -2.77 -21.74
N PRO A 232 42.83 -3.42 -22.88
CA PRO A 232 42.00 -3.29 -24.10
C PRO A 232 40.53 -3.60 -23.82
N VAL A 233 39.61 -2.71 -24.21
CA VAL A 233 38.17 -2.82 -23.91
C VAL A 233 37.58 -4.15 -24.40
N ALA A 234 37.96 -4.60 -25.61
CA ALA A 234 37.45 -5.86 -26.21
C ALA A 234 37.85 -7.12 -25.43
N LEU A 235 38.85 -7.04 -24.54
CA LEU A 235 39.29 -8.18 -23.74
C LEU A 235 38.76 -8.21 -22.32
N ARG A 236 38.09 -7.13 -21.88
CA ARG A 236 37.53 -7.02 -20.52
C ARG A 236 36.35 -7.97 -20.33
N GLN A 237 36.23 -8.48 -19.12
CA GLN A 237 35.04 -9.18 -18.64
C GLN A 237 34.37 -8.29 -17.58
N ASP A 238 33.87 -7.15 -18.06
CA ASP A 238 33.35 -6.05 -17.22
C ASP A 238 31.91 -6.33 -16.82
N ALA A 239 31.70 -6.68 -15.54
CA ALA A 239 30.39 -7.03 -14.99
C ALA A 239 29.43 -5.84 -14.96
N PHE A 240 29.94 -4.61 -14.78
CA PHE A 240 29.08 -3.42 -14.76
C PHE A 240 28.51 -3.10 -16.14
N ILE A 241 29.28 -3.27 -17.21
CA ILE A 241 28.80 -3.03 -18.58
C ILE A 241 27.61 -3.98 -18.91
N ALA A 242 27.69 -5.25 -18.57
CA ALA A 242 26.58 -6.20 -18.78
C ALA A 242 25.34 -5.83 -17.94
N ALA A 243 25.54 -5.41 -16.68
CA ALA A 243 24.47 -4.95 -15.82
C ALA A 243 23.80 -3.67 -16.36
N ALA A 244 24.60 -2.71 -16.84
CA ALA A 244 24.10 -1.46 -17.42
C ALA A 244 23.29 -1.69 -18.70
N GLN A 245 23.78 -2.53 -19.61
CA GLN A 245 23.06 -2.91 -20.83
C GLN A 245 21.75 -3.66 -20.51
N THR A 246 21.79 -4.57 -19.55
CA THR A 246 20.58 -5.25 -19.04
C THR A 246 19.57 -4.23 -18.50
N THR A 247 20.01 -3.27 -17.71
CA THR A 247 19.14 -2.21 -17.14
C THR A 247 18.44 -1.39 -18.24
N LEU A 248 19.13 -1.08 -19.34
CA LEU A 248 18.54 -0.40 -20.48
C LEU A 248 17.49 -1.28 -21.18
N ASP A 249 17.79 -2.56 -21.41
CA ASP A 249 16.83 -3.50 -21.99
C ASP A 249 15.60 -3.68 -21.08
N LEU A 250 15.76 -3.71 -19.75
CA LEU A 250 14.66 -3.78 -18.80
C LEU A 250 13.68 -2.59 -18.95
N ARG A 251 14.20 -1.39 -19.19
CA ARG A 251 13.37 -0.21 -19.47
C ARG A 251 12.56 -0.39 -20.75
N GLU A 252 13.17 -0.89 -21.82
CA GLU A 252 12.47 -1.12 -23.09
C GLU A 252 11.42 -2.24 -22.97
N ILE A 253 11.70 -3.29 -22.20
CA ILE A 253 10.74 -4.35 -21.87
C ILE A 253 9.53 -3.74 -21.12
N ALA A 254 9.75 -2.89 -20.12
CA ALA A 254 8.68 -2.23 -19.39
C ALA A 254 7.76 -1.40 -20.32
N LEU A 255 8.35 -0.59 -21.20
CA LEU A 255 7.61 0.23 -22.17
C LEU A 255 6.84 -0.64 -23.18
N LYS A 256 7.45 -1.73 -23.67
CA LYS A 256 6.84 -2.64 -24.66
C LYS A 256 5.56 -3.31 -24.12
N TYR A 257 5.52 -3.62 -22.83
CA TYR A 257 4.43 -4.39 -22.23
C TYR A 257 3.52 -3.57 -21.32
N ASP A 258 3.66 -2.26 -21.30
CA ASP A 258 2.92 -1.36 -20.39
C ASP A 258 2.97 -1.90 -18.95
N SER A 259 4.20 -2.07 -18.46
CA SER A 259 4.52 -2.71 -17.18
C SER A 259 5.64 -1.94 -16.48
N TYR A 260 6.10 -2.45 -15.34
CA TYR A 260 7.15 -1.80 -14.58
C TYR A 260 8.36 -2.73 -14.44
N CYS A 261 9.56 -2.20 -14.71
CA CYS A 261 10.85 -2.86 -14.43
C CYS A 261 11.79 -1.79 -13.83
N THR A 262 12.10 -1.91 -12.56
CA THR A 262 12.91 -0.92 -11.85
C THR A 262 14.18 -1.57 -11.27
N VAL A 263 15.33 -0.96 -11.56
CA VAL A 263 16.59 -1.28 -10.89
C VAL A 263 16.82 -0.21 -9.81
N GLY A 264 16.61 -0.59 -8.54
CA GLY A 264 16.68 0.33 -7.40
C GLY A 264 18.01 0.30 -6.64
N ASN A 265 18.81 -0.75 -6.82
CA ASN A 265 20.11 -0.88 -6.15
C ASN A 265 21.14 -1.47 -7.10
N ILE A 266 22.37 -0.95 -7.01
CA ILE A 266 23.53 -1.42 -7.78
C ILE A 266 24.73 -1.57 -6.82
N GLU A 267 25.30 -2.76 -6.76
CA GLU A 267 26.52 -3.06 -6.02
C GLU A 267 27.64 -3.43 -7.00
N VAL A 268 28.75 -2.72 -6.97
CA VAL A 268 29.91 -2.92 -7.86
C VAL A 268 31.14 -3.22 -7.03
N LYS A 269 31.95 -4.23 -7.43
CA LYS A 269 33.23 -4.54 -6.76
C LYS A 269 34.35 -4.66 -7.77
N PRO A 270 35.53 -4.13 -7.43
CA PRO A 270 35.98 -3.64 -6.11
C PRO A 270 35.65 -2.16 -5.81
N ASP A 271 34.85 -1.46 -6.60
CA ASP A 271 34.50 -0.04 -6.42
C ASP A 271 35.75 0.88 -6.36
N LEU A 272 36.61 0.74 -7.36
CA LEU A 272 37.83 1.51 -7.52
C LEU A 272 37.90 2.09 -8.94
N THR A 273 38.24 3.39 -9.03
CA THR A 273 38.22 4.16 -10.28
C THR A 273 39.18 3.64 -11.37
N THR A 274 40.23 2.90 -11.00
CA THR A 274 41.26 2.40 -11.92
C THR A 274 41.09 0.94 -12.29
N ILE A 275 39.94 0.31 -11.95
CA ILE A 275 39.71 -1.11 -12.16
C ILE A 275 38.37 -1.28 -12.92
N SER A 276 38.39 -2.09 -13.99
CA SER A 276 37.15 -2.61 -14.60
C SER A 276 36.56 -3.69 -13.69
N PRO A 277 35.30 -3.57 -13.25
CA PRO A 277 34.75 -4.41 -12.19
C PRO A 277 34.49 -5.84 -12.66
N GLY A 278 34.88 -6.81 -11.82
CA GLY A 278 34.60 -8.23 -12.03
C GLY A 278 33.30 -8.69 -11.38
N TYR A 279 32.61 -7.83 -10.64
CA TYR A 279 31.35 -8.12 -9.98
C TYR A 279 30.42 -6.92 -10.09
N CYS A 280 29.16 -7.21 -10.49
CA CYS A 280 28.07 -6.25 -10.39
C CYS A 280 26.78 -6.98 -10.05
N ARG A 281 26.06 -6.53 -9.02
CA ARG A 281 24.74 -7.01 -8.63
C ARG A 281 23.74 -5.87 -8.75
N ILE A 282 22.62 -6.11 -9.40
CA ILE A 282 21.49 -5.20 -9.49
C ILE A 282 20.27 -5.83 -8.84
N SER A 283 19.43 -5.00 -8.19
CA SER A 283 18.08 -5.40 -7.82
C SER A 283 17.13 -5.17 -9.00
N LEU A 284 16.13 -6.01 -9.16
CA LEU A 284 15.07 -5.85 -10.15
C LEU A 284 13.71 -6.02 -9.47
N ASP A 285 12.87 -4.98 -9.53
CA ASP A 285 11.44 -5.02 -9.19
C ASP A 285 10.63 -4.96 -10.48
N GLN A 286 9.81 -5.97 -10.74
CA GLN A 286 8.95 -6.06 -11.92
C GLN A 286 7.49 -6.14 -11.48
N ARG A 287 6.59 -5.35 -12.12
CA ARG A 287 5.17 -5.34 -11.78
C ARG A 287 4.29 -5.37 -13.00
N SER A 288 3.18 -6.11 -12.93
CA SER A 288 2.11 -6.14 -13.93
C SER A 288 0.80 -6.56 -13.30
N ILE A 289 -0.33 -6.04 -13.83
CA ILE A 289 -1.67 -6.50 -13.45
C ILE A 289 -2.06 -7.80 -14.16
N LYS A 290 -1.39 -8.13 -15.27
CA LYS A 290 -1.71 -9.32 -16.07
C LYS A 290 -0.71 -10.43 -15.79
N PRO A 291 -1.15 -11.63 -15.33
CA PRO A 291 -0.26 -12.76 -15.05
C PRO A 291 0.62 -13.15 -16.26
N GLU A 292 0.06 -13.15 -17.47
CA GLU A 292 0.78 -13.52 -18.69
C GLU A 292 1.87 -12.48 -19.03
N THR A 293 1.59 -11.21 -18.81
CA THR A 293 2.56 -10.13 -18.96
C THR A 293 3.68 -10.28 -17.94
N MET A 294 3.33 -10.56 -16.66
CA MET A 294 4.33 -10.80 -15.61
C MET A 294 5.30 -11.92 -16.00
N GLN A 295 4.78 -13.07 -16.42
CA GLN A 295 5.60 -14.20 -16.88
C GLN A 295 6.52 -13.80 -18.04
N THR A 296 5.98 -13.02 -18.99
CA THR A 296 6.72 -12.57 -20.17
C THR A 296 7.85 -11.63 -19.82
N ILE A 297 7.60 -10.59 -19.00
CA ILE A 297 8.64 -9.60 -18.62
C ILE A 297 9.73 -10.24 -17.75
N VAL A 298 9.39 -11.22 -16.92
CA VAL A 298 10.38 -11.99 -16.14
C VAL A 298 11.26 -12.81 -17.06
N ALA A 299 10.67 -13.49 -18.05
CA ALA A 299 11.42 -14.30 -19.01
C ALA A 299 12.32 -13.44 -19.92
N GLU A 300 11.80 -12.32 -20.45
CA GLU A 300 12.59 -11.39 -21.30
C GLU A 300 13.73 -10.74 -20.51
N ALA A 301 13.50 -10.35 -19.23
CA ALA A 301 14.55 -9.83 -18.36
C ALA A 301 15.70 -10.84 -18.16
N LYS A 302 15.34 -12.10 -17.91
CA LYS A 302 16.31 -13.17 -17.77
C LYS A 302 17.10 -13.40 -19.05
N ALA A 303 16.41 -13.41 -20.20
CA ALA A 303 17.05 -13.57 -21.52
C ALA A 303 18.01 -12.40 -21.83
N ALA A 304 17.63 -11.16 -21.53
CA ALA A 304 18.48 -9.99 -21.70
C ALA A 304 19.76 -10.10 -20.85
N ALA A 305 19.62 -10.44 -19.57
CA ALA A 305 20.78 -10.62 -18.69
C ALA A 305 21.72 -11.74 -19.16
N GLN A 306 21.16 -12.88 -19.59
CA GLN A 306 21.94 -13.99 -20.15
C GLN A 306 22.68 -13.60 -21.43
N LYS A 307 22.02 -12.87 -22.33
CA LYS A 307 22.62 -12.33 -23.56
C LYS A 307 23.85 -11.47 -23.25
N HIS A 308 23.69 -10.46 -22.38
CA HIS A 308 24.79 -9.55 -22.06
C HIS A 308 25.90 -10.22 -21.25
N ALA A 309 25.57 -11.21 -20.42
CA ALA A 309 26.58 -12.05 -19.77
C ALA A 309 27.39 -12.84 -20.79
N GLN A 310 26.73 -13.47 -21.79
CA GLN A 310 27.40 -14.23 -22.85
C GLN A 310 28.30 -13.31 -23.70
N GLU A 311 27.80 -12.17 -24.15
CA GLU A 311 28.57 -11.19 -24.94
C GLU A 311 29.80 -10.68 -24.16
N GLY A 312 29.65 -10.44 -22.86
CA GLY A 312 30.74 -10.05 -21.96
C GLY A 312 31.64 -11.19 -21.49
N ARG A 313 31.35 -12.44 -21.82
CA ARG A 313 32.05 -13.66 -21.32
C ARG A 313 32.00 -13.74 -19.78
N LEU A 314 30.81 -13.46 -19.22
CA LEU A 314 30.50 -13.44 -17.80
C LEU A 314 29.62 -14.62 -17.43
N THR A 315 29.53 -14.91 -16.14
CA THR A 315 28.43 -15.69 -15.57
C THR A 315 27.35 -14.76 -15.03
N VAL A 316 26.08 -15.22 -15.04
CA VAL A 316 24.95 -14.50 -14.46
C VAL A 316 24.17 -15.42 -13.54
N GLU A 317 23.81 -14.92 -12.36
CA GLU A 317 23.06 -15.62 -11.33
C GLU A 317 21.77 -14.83 -11.03
N PHE A 318 20.67 -15.54 -10.75
CA PHE A 318 19.38 -14.97 -10.40
C PHE A 318 19.00 -15.45 -9.00
N GLU A 319 18.78 -14.51 -8.09
CA GLU A 319 18.40 -14.80 -6.71
C GLU A 319 17.01 -14.19 -6.43
N PRO A 320 15.94 -15.00 -6.33
CA PRO A 320 14.61 -14.51 -6.01
C PRO A 320 14.59 -13.87 -4.61
N ILE A 321 13.92 -12.72 -4.47
CA ILE A 321 13.69 -12.04 -3.19
C ILE A 321 12.25 -12.24 -2.76
N TRP A 322 11.30 -11.96 -3.67
CA TRP A 322 9.88 -12.00 -3.38
C TRP A 322 9.04 -12.11 -4.66
N HIS A 323 7.90 -12.78 -4.54
CA HIS A 323 6.93 -12.92 -5.61
C HIS A 323 5.50 -12.81 -5.05
N ALA A 324 4.64 -12.07 -5.75
CA ALA A 324 3.21 -12.02 -5.52
C ALA A 324 2.47 -12.01 -6.85
N GLU A 325 1.42 -12.81 -6.94
CA GLU A 325 0.53 -12.81 -8.10
C GLU A 325 -0.30 -11.51 -8.16
N PRO A 326 -0.71 -11.05 -9.35
CA PRO A 326 -1.67 -9.98 -9.49
C PRO A 326 -3.00 -10.35 -8.84
N ILE A 327 -3.65 -9.36 -8.23
CA ILE A 327 -4.94 -9.54 -7.56
C ILE A 327 -6.00 -8.72 -8.29
N LEU A 328 -7.12 -9.35 -8.64
CA LEU A 328 -8.33 -8.67 -9.07
C LEU A 328 -9.31 -8.61 -7.90
N PHE A 329 -9.97 -7.48 -7.74
CA PHE A 329 -11.01 -7.29 -6.74
C PHE A 329 -12.35 -7.89 -7.19
N ASP A 330 -13.31 -7.97 -6.27
CA ASP A 330 -14.64 -8.51 -6.52
C ASP A 330 -15.36 -7.74 -7.65
N GLU A 331 -15.86 -8.45 -8.66
CA GLU A 331 -16.46 -7.85 -9.86
C GLU A 331 -17.69 -6.99 -9.53
N GLN A 332 -18.53 -7.41 -8.57
CA GLN A 332 -19.72 -6.66 -8.18
C GLN A 332 -19.35 -5.39 -7.42
N LEU A 333 -18.38 -5.45 -6.51
CA LEU A 333 -17.90 -4.28 -5.79
C LEU A 333 -17.18 -3.28 -6.73
N VAL A 334 -16.46 -3.79 -7.72
CA VAL A 334 -15.84 -2.96 -8.77
C VAL A 334 -16.90 -2.23 -9.59
N GLU A 335 -17.99 -2.91 -9.98
CA GLU A 335 -19.11 -2.29 -10.68
C GLU A 335 -19.80 -1.24 -9.80
N ASP A 336 -20.03 -1.53 -8.52
CA ASP A 336 -20.65 -0.63 -7.57
C ASP A 336 -19.76 0.61 -7.30
N CYS A 337 -18.45 0.41 -7.24
CA CYS A 337 -17.45 1.49 -7.14
C CYS A 337 -17.46 2.38 -8.39
N ASN A 338 -17.46 1.77 -9.59
CA ASN A 338 -17.56 2.50 -10.85
C ASN A 338 -18.84 3.32 -10.96
N ALA A 339 -19.96 2.76 -10.52
CA ALA A 339 -21.24 3.49 -10.48
C ALA A 339 -21.17 4.70 -9.55
N ALA A 340 -20.57 4.55 -8.35
CA ALA A 340 -20.39 5.65 -7.42
C ALA A 340 -19.48 6.77 -7.97
N VAL A 341 -18.41 6.40 -8.69
CA VAL A 341 -17.55 7.36 -9.40
C VAL A 341 -18.33 8.09 -10.50
N GLU A 342 -19.10 7.36 -11.30
CA GLU A 342 -19.91 7.94 -12.38
C GLU A 342 -20.99 8.89 -11.84
N GLU A 343 -21.68 8.51 -10.79
CA GLU A 343 -22.71 9.35 -10.15
C GLU A 343 -22.15 10.66 -9.59
N GLU A 344 -20.90 10.65 -9.11
CA GLU A 344 -20.26 11.86 -8.57
C GLU A 344 -19.62 12.72 -9.63
N THR A 345 -18.93 12.12 -10.62
CA THR A 345 -18.08 12.85 -11.60
C THR A 345 -18.69 12.97 -12.99
N GLY A 346 -19.79 12.26 -13.24
CA GLY A 346 -20.43 12.19 -14.56
C GLY A 346 -19.76 11.23 -15.55
N ALA A 347 -18.72 10.49 -15.15
CA ALA A 347 -18.04 9.51 -16.00
C ALA A 347 -17.37 8.41 -15.19
N ARG A 348 -17.35 7.18 -15.71
CA ARG A 348 -16.59 6.07 -15.15
C ARG A 348 -15.11 6.27 -15.39
N HIS A 349 -14.32 5.91 -14.41
CA HIS A 349 -12.88 5.82 -14.54
C HIS A 349 -12.35 4.69 -13.66
N SER A 350 -11.63 3.76 -14.28
CA SER A 350 -11.05 2.60 -13.59
C SER A 350 -9.57 2.49 -13.86
N MET A 351 -8.82 2.04 -12.88
CA MET A 351 -7.40 1.75 -13.01
C MET A 351 -6.99 0.59 -12.09
N TYR A 352 -5.77 0.13 -12.18
CA TYR A 352 -5.17 -0.79 -11.21
C TYR A 352 -4.21 -0.04 -10.30
N SER A 353 -3.91 -0.61 -9.14
CA SER A 353 -2.83 -0.13 -8.28
C SER A 353 -1.50 -0.81 -8.63
N ALA A 354 -0.44 -0.03 -8.77
CA ALA A 354 0.93 -0.55 -8.84
C ALA A 354 1.53 -0.79 -7.43
N PRO A 355 1.33 0.08 -6.42
CA PRO A 355 1.65 -0.20 -5.01
C PRO A 355 0.79 -1.30 -4.41
N LEU A 356 1.27 -1.89 -3.29
CA LEU A 356 0.48 -2.76 -2.42
C LEU A 356 -0.34 -1.91 -1.46
N HIS A 357 -1.44 -2.49 -0.96
CA HIS A 357 -2.34 -1.88 0.02
C HIS A 357 -2.94 -2.95 0.92
N ASP A 358 -3.56 -2.56 2.03
CA ASP A 358 -4.23 -3.47 2.96
C ASP A 358 -5.38 -4.27 2.31
N ALA A 359 -5.99 -3.75 1.26
CA ALA A 359 -6.96 -4.48 0.47
C ALA A 359 -6.42 -5.78 -0.14
N VAL A 360 -5.10 -5.90 -0.36
CA VAL A 360 -4.49 -7.10 -0.96
C VAL A 360 -4.63 -8.33 -0.05
N PRO A 361 -4.13 -8.34 1.20
CA PRO A 361 -4.34 -9.47 2.08
C PRO A 361 -5.82 -9.67 2.45
N LEU A 362 -6.62 -8.61 2.55
CA LEU A 362 -8.05 -8.71 2.86
C LEU A 362 -8.83 -9.40 1.74
N ASN A 363 -8.48 -9.17 0.46
CA ASN A 363 -9.15 -9.79 -0.69
C ASN A 363 -9.03 -11.32 -0.71
N ALA A 364 -8.09 -11.89 0.04
CA ALA A 364 -7.98 -13.34 0.19
C ALA A 364 -9.10 -13.96 1.05
N VAL A 365 -9.77 -13.16 1.90
CA VAL A 365 -10.74 -13.65 2.90
C VAL A 365 -12.11 -12.97 2.81
N VAL A 366 -12.20 -11.77 2.20
CA VAL A 366 -13.47 -11.05 2.03
C VAL A 366 -13.48 -10.33 0.68
N PRO A 367 -14.65 -10.18 0.02
CA PRO A 367 -14.78 -9.35 -1.16
C PRO A 367 -14.27 -7.93 -0.87
N SER A 368 -13.39 -7.42 -1.72
CA SER A 368 -12.73 -6.13 -1.50
C SER A 368 -12.77 -5.25 -2.74
N VAL A 369 -12.73 -3.94 -2.55
CA VAL A 369 -12.53 -2.94 -3.62
C VAL A 369 -11.84 -1.72 -3.06
N MET A 370 -11.07 -1.03 -3.92
CA MET A 370 -10.44 0.24 -3.59
C MET A 370 -10.95 1.37 -4.50
N MET A 371 -10.81 2.58 -4.02
CA MET A 371 -11.03 3.81 -4.77
C MET A 371 -9.81 4.72 -4.59
N PHE A 372 -9.31 5.30 -5.68
CA PHE A 372 -8.21 6.26 -5.62
C PHE A 372 -8.69 7.70 -5.72
N ALA A 373 -8.18 8.55 -4.83
CA ALA A 373 -8.17 10.00 -4.99
C ALA A 373 -6.92 10.42 -5.77
N GLN A 374 -7.05 11.45 -6.59
CA GLN A 374 -5.94 12.05 -7.33
C GLN A 374 -4.77 12.43 -6.41
N SER A 375 -3.54 12.24 -6.87
CA SER A 375 -2.32 12.81 -6.28
C SER A 375 -1.79 13.92 -7.18
N ASP A 376 -1.48 15.09 -6.61
CA ASP A 376 -0.90 16.24 -7.29
C ASP A 376 0.13 16.89 -6.35
N PRO A 377 1.42 16.84 -6.70
CA PRO A 377 2.03 16.64 -8.02
C PRO A 377 2.25 15.18 -8.47
N GLY A 378 1.60 14.19 -7.86
CA GLY A 378 1.69 12.79 -8.26
C GLY A 378 2.91 12.07 -7.70
N ILE A 379 3.30 12.43 -6.50
CA ILE A 379 4.36 11.82 -5.69
C ILE A 379 3.78 11.42 -4.35
N SER A 380 4.39 10.42 -3.73
CA SER A 380 4.05 9.94 -2.39
C SER A 380 5.30 9.56 -1.61
N HIS A 381 5.16 9.16 -0.34
CA HIS A 381 6.26 8.87 0.58
C HIS A 381 7.20 10.07 0.77
N CYS A 382 6.65 11.27 0.73
CA CYS A 382 7.35 12.53 0.96
C CYS A 382 6.37 13.61 1.43
N LYS A 383 6.88 14.65 2.05
CA LYS A 383 6.09 15.75 2.61
C LYS A 383 5.32 16.58 1.58
N GLU A 384 5.75 16.54 0.33
CA GLU A 384 5.10 17.24 -0.79
C GLU A 384 3.87 16.50 -1.33
N GLU A 385 3.58 15.29 -0.83
CA GLU A 385 2.36 14.55 -1.16
C GLU A 385 1.12 15.38 -0.86
N ASN A 386 0.24 15.47 -1.85
CA ASN A 386 -0.98 16.25 -1.69
C ASN A 386 -2.06 15.83 -2.67
N THR A 387 -3.29 16.15 -2.32
CA THR A 387 -4.46 16.18 -3.21
C THR A 387 -5.12 17.55 -3.05
N PRO A 388 -5.34 18.31 -4.13
CA PRO A 388 -6.04 19.58 -4.03
C PRO A 388 -7.44 19.40 -3.41
N GLN A 389 -7.82 20.28 -2.49
CA GLN A 389 -9.01 20.09 -1.67
C GLN A 389 -10.31 19.83 -2.46
N PRO A 390 -10.60 20.49 -3.61
CA PRO A 390 -11.81 20.19 -4.37
C PRO A 390 -11.85 18.73 -4.88
N GLN A 391 -10.72 18.19 -5.37
CA GLN A 391 -10.57 16.82 -5.86
C GLN A 391 -10.64 15.81 -4.71
N LEU A 392 -10.04 16.16 -3.56
CA LEU A 392 -10.13 15.34 -2.36
C LEU A 392 -11.58 15.23 -1.86
N GLU A 393 -12.30 16.34 -1.77
CA GLU A 393 -13.72 16.33 -1.39
C GLU A 393 -14.58 15.55 -2.39
N GLU A 394 -14.29 15.64 -3.70
CA GLU A 394 -15.01 14.89 -4.73
C GLU A 394 -14.77 13.37 -4.60
N ALA A 395 -13.51 12.95 -4.40
CA ALA A 395 -13.19 11.55 -4.16
C ALA A 395 -13.86 11.00 -2.88
N ILE A 396 -13.86 11.79 -1.81
CA ILE A 396 -14.55 11.44 -0.55
C ILE A 396 -16.06 11.30 -0.79
N ARG A 397 -16.71 12.19 -1.56
CA ARG A 397 -18.15 12.08 -1.87
C ARG A 397 -18.47 10.84 -2.71
N ALA A 398 -17.63 10.51 -3.71
CA ALA A 398 -17.76 9.26 -4.46
C ALA A 398 -17.66 8.02 -3.54
N PHE A 399 -16.70 8.04 -2.61
CA PHE A 399 -16.52 6.96 -1.64
C PHE A 399 -17.70 6.86 -0.65
N ILE A 400 -18.26 7.98 -0.22
CA ILE A 400 -19.49 8.00 0.59
C ILE A 400 -20.65 7.33 -0.15
N ARG A 401 -20.83 7.56 -1.47
CA ARG A 401 -21.86 6.91 -2.29
C ARG A 401 -21.68 5.38 -2.32
N LEU A 402 -20.46 4.91 -2.50
CA LEU A 402 -20.14 3.48 -2.44
C LEU A 402 -20.51 2.89 -1.06
N ALA A 403 -20.10 3.56 0.02
CA ALA A 403 -20.39 3.13 1.38
C ALA A 403 -21.90 3.13 1.69
N GLU A 404 -22.67 4.11 1.21
CA GLU A 404 -24.12 4.14 1.34
C GLU A 404 -24.80 2.92 0.69
N LYS A 405 -24.34 2.58 -0.52
CA LYS A 405 -24.85 1.42 -1.25
C LYS A 405 -24.59 0.13 -0.47
N GLU A 406 -23.35 -0.07 -0.02
CA GLU A 406 -22.96 -1.28 0.67
C GLU A 406 -23.56 -1.40 2.07
N LEU A 407 -23.70 -0.32 2.81
CA LEU A 407 -24.37 -0.27 4.11
C LEU A 407 -25.90 -0.31 4.00
N ARG A 408 -26.45 -0.20 2.78
CA ARG A 408 -27.87 -0.05 2.49
C ARG A 408 -28.51 1.07 3.35
N THR A 409 -27.92 2.24 3.23
CA THR A 409 -28.38 3.48 3.88
C THR A 409 -28.38 4.62 2.86
N SER A 410 -28.85 5.80 3.25
CA SER A 410 -28.76 7.01 2.41
C SER A 410 -28.48 8.22 3.27
N PHE A 411 -27.57 9.07 2.84
CA PHE A 411 -27.34 10.39 3.44
C PHE A 411 -28.13 11.47 2.66
N ALA A 412 -28.20 12.68 3.18
CA ALA A 412 -28.88 13.76 2.47
C ALA A 412 -28.04 14.22 1.26
N GLU A 413 -28.72 14.65 0.18
CA GLU A 413 -28.08 15.29 -0.97
C GLU A 413 -27.63 16.73 -0.68
#